data_5cca9a989266e522bccc11021d54cfd4
#
_entry.id   5cca9a989266e522bccc11021d54cfd4
#
_cell.length_a   1.000
_cell.length_b   1.000
_cell.length_c   1.000
_cell.angle_alpha   90.00
_cell.angle_beta   90.00
_cell.angle_gamma   90.00
#
_symmetry.space_group_name_H-M   'P 1'
#
loop_
_entity.id
_entity.type
_entity.pdbx_description
1 polymer ?
#
loop_
_entity_poly.entity_id
_entity_poly.type
_entity_poly.pdbx_seq_one_letter_code
_entity_poly.pdbx_strand_id
1 'polypeptide(L)'
;SLSIHYVECHDNYTLFDKLAISYLEETSYSGNLFEAIGNVGLEKVKRQDILAAAYIILAQGTPFINGGQEFLRTKQGNENSYNSSDEINQISLKFKTRYSDVFNAYKGLIAFRRKNPDSFGSKTDCLAKTISPGLTKYTAGNFCIYFNATNSSAKIDSAGFANSIEVLSGKPEQKNFVPDTVDAKSFVILKKLD
;
A
#
# COMPACT_ATOMS: atom_id res chain seq x y z
N SER A 1 -16.99 -5.03 13.16
CA SER A 1 -16.79 -3.59 13.03
C SER A 1 -17.11 -3.16 11.60
N LEU A 2 -17.89 -2.07 11.44
CA LEU A 2 -18.23 -1.46 10.14
C LEU A 2 -17.29 -0.28 9.89
N SER A 3 -15.98 -0.54 9.86
CA SER A 3 -14.99 0.49 9.54
C SER A 3 -14.70 0.54 8.04
N ILE A 4 -14.52 1.74 7.51
CA ILE A 4 -14.04 1.99 6.15
C ILE A 4 -12.59 2.48 6.29
N HIS A 5 -11.68 1.84 5.57
CA HIS A 5 -10.26 2.17 5.57
C HIS A 5 -9.86 2.77 4.23
N TYR A 6 -9.30 3.96 4.25
CA TYR A 6 -8.82 4.66 3.06
C TYR A 6 -7.63 5.56 3.40
N VAL A 7 -6.87 5.94 2.40
CA VAL A 7 -5.72 6.85 2.50
C VAL A 7 -5.88 8.08 1.62
N GLU A 8 -6.81 8.03 0.68
CA GLU A 8 -7.19 9.17 -0.16
C GLU A 8 -8.68 9.08 -0.51
N CYS A 9 -9.30 10.23 -0.76
CA CYS A 9 -10.64 10.35 -1.33
C CYS A 9 -10.65 11.48 -2.39
N HIS A 10 -11.83 11.98 -2.79
CA HIS A 10 -11.93 13.02 -3.81
C HIS A 10 -11.37 14.38 -3.36
N ASP A 11 -11.43 14.69 -2.06
CA ASP A 11 -10.86 15.89 -1.47
C ASP A 11 -9.38 15.73 -1.11
N ASN A 12 -8.70 16.86 -0.89
CA ASN A 12 -7.28 16.94 -0.55
C ASN A 12 -6.34 16.40 -1.65
N TYR A 13 -5.08 16.19 -1.30
CA TYR A 13 -4.09 15.61 -2.19
C TYR A 13 -4.43 14.16 -2.56
N THR A 14 -4.02 13.73 -3.76
CA THR A 14 -3.92 12.29 -4.03
C THR A 14 -2.87 11.65 -3.12
N LEU A 15 -2.90 10.34 -2.95
CA LEU A 15 -1.87 9.65 -2.17
C LEU A 15 -0.48 9.89 -2.76
N PHE A 16 -0.35 9.79 -4.09
CA PHE A 16 0.90 10.08 -4.78
C PHE A 16 1.40 11.51 -4.50
N ASP A 17 0.53 12.51 -4.67
CA ASP A 17 0.91 13.92 -4.45
C ASP A 17 1.37 14.15 -3.01
N LYS A 18 0.64 13.62 -2.03
CA LYS A 18 1.00 13.73 -0.61
C LYS A 18 2.35 13.09 -0.29
N LEU A 19 2.59 11.89 -0.82
CA LEU A 19 3.85 11.18 -0.61
C LEU A 19 5.03 11.88 -1.30
N ALA A 20 4.81 12.42 -2.51
CA ALA A 20 5.82 13.16 -3.26
C ALA A 20 6.19 14.48 -2.57
N ILE A 21 5.19 15.25 -2.11
CA ILE A 21 5.40 16.48 -1.34
C ILE A 21 6.17 16.18 -0.04
N SER A 22 5.78 15.12 0.68
CA SER A 22 6.49 14.68 1.87
C SER A 22 7.94 14.23 1.58
N TYR A 23 8.19 13.62 0.43
CA TYR A 23 9.54 13.25 0.00
C TYR A 23 10.42 14.48 -0.25
N LEU A 24 9.84 15.56 -0.76
CA LEU A 24 10.53 16.85 -0.97
C LEU A 24 10.73 17.63 0.33
N GLU A 25 10.21 17.13 1.47
CA GLU A 25 10.21 17.83 2.76
C GLU A 25 9.46 19.17 2.73
N GLU A 26 8.49 19.31 1.82
CA GLU A 26 7.67 20.50 1.63
C GLU A 26 6.29 20.34 2.31
N THR A 27 5.62 21.46 2.55
CA THR A 27 4.25 21.48 3.07
C THR A 27 3.20 21.51 1.96
N SER A 28 3.57 22.04 0.80
CA SER A 28 2.77 22.11 -0.42
C SER A 28 3.68 22.19 -1.65
N TYR A 29 3.15 21.79 -2.79
CA TYR A 29 3.85 21.89 -4.07
C TYR A 29 2.82 22.05 -5.19
N SER A 30 3.15 22.80 -6.23
CA SER A 30 2.31 22.94 -7.42
C SER A 30 3.15 22.70 -8.67
N GLY A 31 2.72 21.75 -9.51
CA GLY A 31 3.39 21.42 -10.76
C GLY A 31 3.69 19.92 -10.92
N ASN A 32 4.63 19.59 -11.77
CA ASN A 32 4.97 18.20 -12.11
C ASN A 32 5.77 17.52 -11.00
N LEU A 33 5.07 16.87 -10.09
CA LEU A 33 5.68 16.15 -8.97
C LEU A 33 6.56 14.98 -9.41
N PHE A 34 6.27 14.30 -10.52
CA PHE A 34 7.14 13.23 -11.04
C PHE A 34 8.52 13.74 -11.42
N GLU A 35 8.57 14.94 -12.01
CA GLU A 35 9.84 15.59 -12.35
C GLU A 35 10.57 16.08 -11.10
N ALA A 36 9.85 16.71 -10.17
CA ALA A 36 10.41 17.25 -8.93
C ALA A 36 11.09 16.18 -8.06
N ILE A 37 10.47 15.01 -7.88
CA ILE A 37 11.04 13.93 -7.07
C ILE A 37 12.11 13.10 -7.81
N GLY A 38 12.15 13.17 -9.14
CA GLY A 38 13.06 12.38 -9.97
C GLY A 38 12.89 10.87 -9.83
N ASN A 39 13.75 10.10 -10.50
CA ASN A 39 13.60 8.63 -10.50
C ASN A 39 13.84 8.00 -9.11
N VAL A 40 14.77 8.51 -8.33
CA VAL A 40 15.08 7.98 -7.00
C VAL A 40 13.91 8.22 -6.03
N GLY A 41 13.32 9.41 -6.06
CA GLY A 41 12.15 9.75 -5.27
C GLY A 41 10.94 8.93 -5.69
N LEU A 42 10.75 8.74 -7.00
CA LEU A 42 9.65 7.94 -7.54
C LEU A 42 9.67 6.51 -7.01
N GLU A 43 10.80 5.84 -6.99
CA GLU A 43 10.89 4.47 -6.45
C GLU A 43 10.60 4.41 -4.95
N LYS A 44 10.98 5.42 -4.17
CA LYS A 44 10.62 5.52 -2.75
C LYS A 44 9.12 5.77 -2.56
N VAL A 45 8.54 6.68 -3.34
CA VAL A 45 7.10 7.00 -3.30
C VAL A 45 6.27 5.79 -3.70
N LYS A 46 6.63 5.05 -4.75
CA LYS A 46 5.97 3.79 -5.14
C LYS A 46 5.92 2.77 -3.99
N ARG A 47 7.04 2.54 -3.30
CA ARG A 47 7.07 1.63 -2.14
C ARG A 47 6.14 2.08 -1.03
N GLN A 48 6.11 3.37 -0.72
CA GLN A 48 5.21 3.92 0.29
C GLN A 48 3.74 3.83 -0.11
N ASP A 49 3.42 4.05 -1.39
CA ASP A 49 2.08 3.91 -1.95
C ASP A 49 1.58 2.46 -1.82
N ILE A 50 2.39 1.48 -2.25
CA ILE A 50 2.09 0.04 -2.14
C ILE A 50 1.95 -0.37 -0.66
N LEU A 51 2.79 0.14 0.23
CA LEU A 51 2.68 -0.13 1.67
C LEU A 51 1.37 0.42 2.24
N ALA A 52 1.00 1.65 1.87
CA ALA A 52 -0.28 2.26 2.28
C ALA A 52 -1.48 1.46 1.76
N ALA A 53 -1.43 1.01 0.49
CA ALA A 53 -2.42 0.11 -0.09
C ALA A 53 -2.54 -1.20 0.70
N ALA A 54 -1.42 -1.81 1.08
CA ALA A 54 -1.42 -3.04 1.86
C ALA A 54 -2.08 -2.84 3.24
N TYR A 55 -1.83 -1.71 3.91
CA TYR A 55 -2.50 -1.38 5.17
C TYR A 55 -4.02 -1.34 5.05
N ILE A 56 -4.56 -0.68 4.03
CA ILE A 56 -6.03 -0.54 3.88
C ILE A 56 -6.68 -1.81 3.31
N ILE A 57 -6.03 -2.47 2.34
CA ILE A 57 -6.61 -3.64 1.68
C ILE A 57 -6.58 -4.86 2.58
N LEU A 58 -5.57 -5.02 3.44
CA LEU A 58 -5.42 -6.17 4.33
C LEU A 58 -6.03 -5.94 5.72
N ALA A 59 -6.50 -4.73 6.03
CA ALA A 59 -7.21 -4.45 7.28
C ALA A 59 -8.57 -5.15 7.32
N GLN A 60 -9.04 -5.46 8.52
CA GLN A 60 -10.42 -5.91 8.75
C GLN A 60 -11.40 -4.75 8.51
N GLY A 61 -12.47 -4.97 7.77
CA GLY A 61 -13.45 -3.95 7.40
C GLY A 61 -13.52 -3.74 5.90
N THR A 62 -13.97 -2.57 5.46
CA THR A 62 -14.16 -2.25 4.04
C THR A 62 -13.03 -1.35 3.53
N PRO A 63 -12.15 -1.84 2.65
CA PRO A 63 -11.18 -0.97 1.99
C PRO A 63 -11.89 -0.08 0.96
N PHE A 64 -11.53 1.19 0.94
CA PHE A 64 -11.94 2.14 -0.10
C PHE A 64 -10.69 2.62 -0.84
N ILE A 65 -10.74 2.59 -2.17
CA ILE A 65 -9.65 3.02 -3.05
C ILE A 65 -10.23 4.07 -4.00
N ASN A 66 -9.65 5.25 -4.02
CA ASN A 66 -10.03 6.29 -4.97
C ASN A 66 -9.51 5.94 -6.37
N GLY A 67 -10.32 6.21 -7.41
CA GLY A 67 -9.95 5.84 -8.79
C GLY A 67 -8.66 6.51 -9.25
N GLY A 68 -7.69 5.70 -9.69
CA GLY A 68 -6.37 6.15 -10.11
C GLY A 68 -5.28 6.02 -9.05
N GLN A 69 -5.64 5.84 -7.77
CA GLN A 69 -4.68 5.61 -6.70
C GLN A 69 -3.75 4.43 -7.03
N GLU A 70 -4.30 3.38 -7.61
CA GLU A 70 -3.61 2.15 -7.99
C GLU A 70 -2.57 2.30 -9.13
N PHE A 71 -2.42 3.48 -9.70
CA PHE A 71 -1.40 3.81 -10.70
C PHE A 71 -0.89 5.25 -10.60
N LEU A 72 -0.77 5.75 -9.36
CA LEU A 72 -0.14 7.03 -9.04
C LEU A 72 -0.82 8.24 -9.70
N ARG A 73 -2.16 8.32 -9.65
CA ARG A 73 -2.88 9.51 -10.09
C ARG A 73 -2.34 10.74 -9.36
N THR A 74 -2.11 11.81 -10.10
CA THR A 74 -1.72 13.11 -9.56
C THR A 74 -2.75 14.18 -9.91
N LYS A 75 -2.93 15.14 -9.04
CA LYS A 75 -3.57 16.43 -9.28
C LYS A 75 -2.54 17.57 -9.32
N GLN A 76 -1.28 17.23 -9.59
CA GLN A 76 -0.15 18.15 -9.66
C GLN A 76 0.03 18.99 -8.38
N GLY A 77 -0.25 18.37 -7.23
CA GLY A 77 -0.18 19.04 -5.93
C GLY A 77 -1.33 20.00 -5.65
N ASN A 78 -2.44 19.93 -6.41
CA ASN A 78 -3.63 20.73 -6.12
C ASN A 78 -4.48 20.04 -5.05
N GLU A 79 -4.51 20.63 -3.86
CA GLU A 79 -5.29 20.13 -2.73
C GLU A 79 -6.79 20.31 -2.95
N ASN A 80 -7.21 21.46 -3.48
CA ASN A 80 -8.61 21.84 -3.65
C ASN A 80 -8.97 21.99 -5.12
N SER A 81 -9.13 20.87 -5.81
CA SER A 81 -9.24 20.80 -7.27
C SER A 81 -10.68 20.80 -7.82
N TYR A 82 -11.71 20.99 -6.99
CA TYR A 82 -13.12 20.80 -7.38
C TYR A 82 -13.54 21.64 -8.61
N ASN A 83 -12.97 22.82 -8.78
CA ASN A 83 -13.20 23.73 -9.91
C ASN A 83 -12.00 23.87 -10.85
N SER A 84 -10.99 22.99 -10.72
CA SER A 84 -9.85 22.97 -11.62
C SER A 84 -10.21 22.35 -12.97
N SER A 85 -9.34 22.57 -13.97
CA SER A 85 -9.52 22.05 -15.33
C SER A 85 -9.51 20.51 -15.36
N ASP A 86 -10.01 19.97 -16.47
CA ASP A 86 -9.95 18.51 -16.74
C ASP A 86 -8.53 17.97 -16.74
N GLU A 87 -7.54 18.78 -17.13
CA GLU A 87 -6.13 18.42 -17.09
C GLU A 87 -5.67 18.00 -15.67
N ILE A 88 -6.18 18.69 -14.65
CA ILE A 88 -5.89 18.39 -13.24
C ILE A 88 -6.74 17.23 -12.74
N ASN A 89 -8.02 17.21 -13.10
CA ASN A 89 -9.00 16.29 -12.50
C ASN A 89 -9.12 14.94 -13.22
N GLN A 90 -8.65 14.82 -14.47
CA GLN A 90 -8.74 13.58 -15.24
C GLN A 90 -7.99 12.41 -14.57
N ILE A 91 -8.47 11.20 -14.86
CA ILE A 91 -7.77 9.95 -14.54
C ILE A 91 -7.06 9.47 -15.80
N SER A 92 -5.74 9.67 -15.87
CA SER A 92 -4.96 9.29 -17.04
C SER A 92 -4.63 7.79 -17.05
N LEU A 93 -5.33 7.02 -17.87
CA LEU A 93 -5.07 5.56 -18.01
C LEU A 93 -3.68 5.24 -18.58
N LYS A 94 -2.96 6.22 -19.13
CA LYS A 94 -1.55 6.05 -19.54
C LYS A 94 -0.66 5.66 -18.34
N PHE A 95 -1.01 6.14 -17.13
CA PHE A 95 -0.27 5.82 -15.91
C PHE A 95 -0.40 4.35 -15.51
N LYS A 96 -1.52 3.71 -15.81
CA LYS A 96 -1.70 2.27 -15.57
C LYS A 96 -0.67 1.42 -16.32
N THR A 97 -0.31 1.79 -17.54
CA THR A 97 0.74 1.10 -18.30
C THR A 97 2.13 1.50 -17.80
N ARG A 98 2.34 2.78 -17.56
CA ARG A 98 3.63 3.33 -17.13
C ARG A 98 4.06 2.85 -15.74
N TYR A 99 3.11 2.72 -14.83
CA TYR A 99 3.31 2.29 -13.43
C TYR A 99 2.60 0.95 -13.18
N SER A 100 2.77 0.03 -14.12
CA SER A 100 2.15 -1.30 -14.08
C SER A 100 2.59 -2.15 -12.88
N ASP A 101 3.75 -1.89 -12.32
CA ASP A 101 4.25 -2.48 -11.09
C ASP A 101 3.37 -2.11 -9.89
N VAL A 102 3.03 -0.83 -9.72
CA VAL A 102 2.11 -0.37 -8.66
C VAL A 102 0.72 -0.96 -8.88
N PHE A 103 0.19 -0.87 -10.12
CA PHE A 103 -1.11 -1.44 -10.46
C PHE A 103 -1.18 -2.95 -10.18
N ASN A 104 -0.13 -3.71 -10.50
CA ASN A 104 -0.06 -5.13 -10.21
C ASN A 104 -0.05 -5.42 -8.71
N ALA A 105 0.66 -4.62 -7.91
CA ALA A 105 0.66 -4.77 -6.46
C ALA A 105 -0.76 -4.62 -5.87
N TYR A 106 -1.51 -3.58 -6.26
CA TYR A 106 -2.92 -3.41 -5.86
C TYR A 106 -3.78 -4.59 -6.31
N LYS A 107 -3.65 -5.01 -7.57
CA LYS A 107 -4.38 -6.17 -8.12
C LYS A 107 -4.11 -7.44 -7.32
N GLY A 108 -2.85 -7.70 -6.96
CA GLY A 108 -2.45 -8.87 -6.19
C GLY A 108 -2.97 -8.82 -4.75
N LEU A 109 -2.89 -7.67 -4.08
CA LEU A 109 -3.45 -7.45 -2.75
C LEU A 109 -4.96 -7.70 -2.71
N ILE A 110 -5.69 -7.15 -3.67
CA ILE A 110 -7.15 -7.34 -3.80
C ILE A 110 -7.48 -8.81 -4.07
N ALA A 111 -6.74 -9.46 -4.98
CA ALA A 111 -6.93 -10.86 -5.31
C ALA A 111 -6.64 -11.76 -4.08
N PHE A 112 -5.60 -11.46 -3.31
CA PHE A 112 -5.27 -12.17 -2.09
C PHE A 112 -6.38 -12.04 -1.04
N ARG A 113 -6.84 -10.81 -0.75
CA ARG A 113 -7.96 -10.57 0.16
C ARG A 113 -9.22 -11.35 -0.25
N ARG A 114 -9.58 -11.28 -1.54
CA ARG A 114 -10.78 -11.97 -2.07
C ARG A 114 -10.71 -13.49 -1.99
N LYS A 115 -9.51 -14.07 -2.08
CA LYS A 115 -9.30 -15.51 -1.90
C LYS A 115 -9.39 -15.97 -0.44
N ASN A 116 -9.26 -15.05 0.52
CA ASN A 116 -9.20 -15.35 1.94
C ASN A 116 -10.25 -14.54 2.73
N PRO A 117 -11.55 -14.62 2.39
CA PRO A 117 -12.59 -13.80 3.00
C PRO A 117 -12.72 -14.06 4.51
N ASP A 118 -12.46 -15.29 4.93
CA ASP A 118 -12.55 -15.69 6.35
C ASP A 118 -11.44 -15.06 7.19
N SER A 119 -10.30 -14.68 6.60
CA SER A 119 -9.19 -14.03 7.30
C SER A 119 -9.36 -12.52 7.44
N PHE A 120 -10.06 -11.87 6.50
CA PHE A 120 -10.20 -10.40 6.44
C PHE A 120 -11.64 -9.93 6.64
N GLY A 121 -12.57 -10.85 6.89
CA GLY A 121 -13.98 -10.56 7.12
C GLY A 121 -14.24 -10.00 8.53
N SER A 122 -15.45 -9.45 8.72
CA SER A 122 -15.85 -8.79 9.98
C SER A 122 -15.94 -9.72 11.19
N LYS A 123 -15.97 -11.04 10.99
CA LYS A 123 -16.10 -12.05 12.05
C LYS A 123 -14.76 -12.60 12.54
N THR A 124 -13.65 -12.22 11.90
CA THR A 124 -12.31 -12.72 12.25
C THR A 124 -11.69 -11.86 13.33
N ASP A 125 -11.11 -12.49 14.33
CA ASP A 125 -10.30 -11.79 15.32
C ASP A 125 -8.98 -11.36 14.65
N CYS A 126 -8.82 -10.07 14.47
CA CYS A 126 -7.62 -9.46 13.96
C CYS A 126 -6.91 -8.70 15.08
N LEU A 127 -5.60 -8.84 15.15
CA LEU A 127 -4.77 -8.17 16.15
C LEU A 127 -3.61 -7.45 15.51
N ALA A 128 -3.52 -6.16 15.74
CA ALA A 128 -2.35 -5.34 15.41
C ALA A 128 -1.49 -5.12 16.66
N LYS A 129 -0.19 -5.34 16.54
CA LYS A 129 0.80 -5.12 17.59
C LYS A 129 1.98 -4.33 17.03
N THR A 130 2.27 -3.18 17.61
CA THR A 130 3.52 -2.46 17.35
C THR A 130 4.68 -3.23 17.97
N ILE A 131 5.64 -3.63 17.15
CA ILE A 131 6.86 -4.33 17.59
C ILE A 131 7.93 -3.29 17.97
N SER A 132 8.09 -2.28 17.14
CA SER A 132 8.93 -1.11 17.37
C SER A 132 8.39 0.08 16.58
N PRO A 133 8.85 1.32 16.78
CA PRO A 133 8.41 2.45 15.98
C PRO A 133 8.52 2.16 14.48
N GLY A 134 7.40 2.21 13.77
CA GLY A 134 7.30 1.95 12.33
C GLY A 134 7.29 0.46 11.93
N LEU A 135 7.39 -0.49 12.86
CA LEU A 135 7.24 -1.93 12.58
C LEU A 135 6.01 -2.48 13.29
N THR A 136 5.04 -2.94 12.51
CA THR A 136 3.77 -3.49 13.01
C THR A 136 3.60 -4.94 12.57
N LYS A 137 3.22 -5.81 13.51
CA LYS A 137 2.74 -7.18 13.27
C LYS A 137 1.21 -7.16 13.28
N TYR A 138 0.59 -7.66 12.24
CA TYR A 138 -0.85 -7.79 12.11
C TYR A 138 -1.23 -9.25 11.84
N THR A 139 -2.08 -9.82 12.67
CA THR A 139 -2.59 -11.19 12.50
C THR A 139 -4.03 -11.17 12.04
N ALA A 140 -4.35 -11.97 11.03
CA ALA A 140 -5.68 -12.12 10.46
C ALA A 140 -5.90 -13.59 10.04
N GLY A 141 -6.67 -14.32 10.80
CA GLY A 141 -6.89 -15.77 10.57
C GLY A 141 -5.55 -16.53 10.52
N ASN A 142 -5.30 -17.23 9.41
CA ASN A 142 -4.09 -18.03 9.20
C ASN A 142 -2.90 -17.21 8.71
N PHE A 143 -3.01 -15.87 8.65
CA PHE A 143 -1.94 -15.01 8.15
C PHE A 143 -1.37 -14.12 9.25
N CYS A 144 -0.10 -13.81 9.09
CA CYS A 144 0.60 -12.78 9.82
C CYS A 144 1.26 -11.83 8.81
N ILE A 145 1.00 -10.54 8.94
CA ILE A 145 1.56 -9.53 8.06
C ILE A 145 2.46 -8.63 8.91
N TYR A 146 3.71 -8.47 8.47
CA TYR A 146 4.60 -7.47 9.03
C TYR A 146 4.64 -6.28 8.07
N PHE A 147 4.32 -5.10 8.58
CA PHE A 147 4.42 -3.83 7.88
C PHE A 147 5.62 -3.05 8.42
N ASN A 148 6.53 -2.68 7.55
CA ASN A 148 7.70 -1.88 7.91
C ASN A 148 7.65 -0.50 7.26
N ALA A 149 7.27 0.50 8.03
CA ALA A 149 7.24 1.90 7.61
C ALA A 149 8.57 2.63 7.86
N THR A 150 9.63 1.94 8.31
CA THR A 150 10.95 2.54 8.57
C THR A 150 11.74 2.72 7.28
N ASN A 151 12.88 3.40 7.37
CA ASN A 151 13.79 3.60 6.23
C ASN A 151 14.88 2.51 6.11
N SER A 152 14.81 1.46 6.93
CA SER A 152 15.74 0.33 6.92
C SER A 152 15.01 -0.99 7.00
N SER A 153 15.67 -2.07 6.57
CA SER A 153 15.17 -3.43 6.76
C SER A 153 15.08 -3.76 8.25
N ALA A 154 14.04 -4.49 8.64
CA ALA A 154 13.78 -4.86 10.02
C ALA A 154 13.68 -6.38 10.17
N LYS A 155 14.27 -6.92 11.25
CA LYS A 155 14.10 -8.33 11.61
C LYS A 155 12.69 -8.61 12.07
N ILE A 156 12.18 -9.78 11.71
CA ILE A 156 10.86 -10.26 12.12
C ILE A 156 10.97 -11.65 12.72
N ASP A 157 10.00 -12.00 13.58
CA ASP A 157 9.87 -13.35 14.09
C ASP A 157 9.12 -14.19 13.05
N SER A 158 9.84 -15.10 12.43
CA SER A 158 9.35 -16.01 11.39
C SER A 158 9.04 -17.42 11.92
N ALA A 159 9.23 -17.67 13.21
CA ALA A 159 8.92 -18.97 13.81
C ALA A 159 7.42 -19.30 13.75
N GLY A 160 7.10 -20.54 13.42
CA GLY A 160 5.70 -20.99 13.33
C GLY A 160 5.00 -20.67 12.01
N PHE A 161 5.75 -20.21 10.99
CA PHE A 161 5.21 -20.01 9.64
C PHE A 161 5.78 -21.03 8.66
N ALA A 162 4.92 -21.45 7.70
CA ALA A 162 5.30 -22.43 6.67
C ALA A 162 5.77 -21.77 5.38
N ASN A 163 5.16 -20.66 5.01
CA ASN A 163 5.31 -20.05 3.70
C ASN A 163 5.14 -18.53 3.77
N SER A 164 5.64 -17.84 2.76
CA SER A 164 5.26 -16.45 2.49
C SER A 164 4.34 -16.35 1.26
N ILE A 165 3.61 -15.25 1.15
CA ILE A 165 2.71 -14.97 0.03
C ILE A 165 3.24 -13.76 -0.72
N GLU A 166 3.61 -13.95 -1.97
CA GLU A 166 3.97 -12.90 -2.91
C GLU A 166 2.69 -12.38 -3.58
N VAL A 167 2.52 -11.05 -3.65
CA VAL A 167 1.33 -10.40 -4.25
C VAL A 167 1.68 -9.32 -5.27
N LEU A 168 2.94 -8.88 -5.33
CA LEU A 168 3.34 -7.71 -6.12
C LEU A 168 3.29 -7.97 -7.64
N SER A 169 3.35 -9.24 -8.05
CA SER A 169 3.21 -9.66 -9.45
C SER A 169 1.78 -9.51 -10.02
N GLY A 170 0.81 -9.19 -9.18
CA GLY A 170 -0.61 -9.09 -9.54
C GLY A 170 -1.39 -10.40 -9.42
N LYS A 171 -0.71 -11.48 -9.05
CA LYS A 171 -1.31 -12.80 -8.74
C LYS A 171 -0.71 -13.31 -7.43
N PRO A 172 -1.54 -13.57 -6.40
CA PRO A 172 -1.03 -14.13 -5.15
C PRO A 172 -0.40 -15.50 -5.39
N GLU A 173 0.84 -15.64 -4.97
CA GLU A 173 1.61 -16.89 -5.11
C GLU A 173 2.23 -17.28 -3.76
N GLN A 174 2.05 -18.53 -3.36
CA GLN A 174 2.69 -19.07 -2.18
C GLN A 174 4.16 -19.42 -2.52
N LYS A 175 5.09 -18.92 -1.70
CA LYS A 175 6.53 -19.22 -1.80
C LYS A 175 6.94 -20.13 -0.65
N ASN A 176 7.65 -21.20 -0.96
CA ASN A 176 8.19 -22.13 0.05
C ASN A 176 9.44 -21.54 0.74
N PHE A 177 9.32 -20.28 1.13
CA PHE A 177 10.36 -19.53 1.82
C PHE A 177 9.70 -18.57 2.80
N VAL A 178 10.24 -18.51 4.01
CA VAL A 178 9.80 -17.59 5.05
C VAL A 178 10.97 -16.64 5.34
N PRO A 179 10.85 -15.34 5.01
CA PRO A 179 11.91 -14.38 5.30
C PRO A 179 11.99 -14.12 6.82
N ASP A 180 13.18 -13.80 7.29
CA ASP A 180 13.46 -13.35 8.66
C ASP A 180 13.56 -11.82 8.79
N THR A 181 13.39 -11.12 7.66
CA THR A 181 13.43 -9.66 7.56
C THR A 181 12.30 -9.15 6.68
N VAL A 182 11.93 -7.91 6.87
CA VAL A 182 11.07 -7.12 5.98
C VAL A 182 11.78 -5.84 5.57
N ASP A 183 11.80 -5.57 4.27
CA ASP A 183 12.51 -4.42 3.70
C ASP A 183 11.92 -3.07 4.15
N ALA A 184 12.71 -2.02 4.00
CA ALA A 184 12.28 -0.63 4.22
C ALA A 184 11.07 -0.28 3.36
N LYS A 185 10.08 0.40 3.97
CA LYS A 185 8.84 0.82 3.28
C LYS A 185 8.16 -0.33 2.53
N SER A 186 8.04 -1.49 3.20
CA SER A 186 7.52 -2.72 2.61
C SER A 186 6.71 -3.54 3.63
N PHE A 187 6.20 -4.67 3.17
CA PHE A 187 5.49 -5.63 4.00
C PHE A 187 5.80 -7.06 3.56
N VAL A 188 5.52 -8.00 4.42
CA VAL A 188 5.57 -9.43 4.12
C VAL A 188 4.32 -10.11 4.68
N ILE A 189 3.75 -11.03 3.91
CA ILE A 189 2.62 -11.85 4.31
C ILE A 189 3.13 -13.27 4.57
N LEU A 190 2.96 -13.76 5.79
CA LEU A 190 3.34 -15.10 6.21
C LEU A 190 2.10 -15.94 6.46
N LYS A 191 2.12 -17.20 6.05
CA LYS A 191 1.07 -18.19 6.34
C LYS A 191 1.54 -19.08 7.49
N LYS A 192 0.69 -19.25 8.51
CA LYS A 192 0.96 -20.14 9.65
C LYS A 192 1.13 -21.59 9.19
N LEU A 193 1.85 -22.36 9.97
CA LEU A 193 1.82 -23.83 9.91
C LEU A 193 0.39 -24.30 10.23
N ASP A 194 -0.13 -25.24 9.45
CA ASP A 194 -1.42 -25.90 9.67
C ASP A 194 -1.34 -26.78 10.90
#